data_c4851fa83e2b05f46af31d57c131f25c
#
_entry.id   c4851fa83e2b05f46af31d57c131f25c
#
_cell.length_a   1.000
_cell.length_b   1.000
_cell.length_c   1.000
_cell.angle_alpha   90.00
_cell.angle_beta   90.00
_cell.angle_gamma   90.00
#
_symmetry.space_group_name_H-M   'P 1'
#
loop_
_entity.id
_entity.type
_entity.pdbx_description
1 polymer ?
#
loop_
_entity_poly.entity_id
_entity_poly.type
_entity_poly.pdbx_seq_one_letter_code
_entity_poly.pdbx_strand_id
1 'polypeptide(L)'
;MKHPHRAWAVAAAVFGIATVASGGRALFGGEQARAAVGQAVGFVLWFNFAAGFAYVAAALGLWWRKVWAAPAALAIALATAAIGVAFAVHVLTGGGYEPRTVGALLLRIAFWAWLARVAWRATRR
;
A
#
# COMPACT_ATOMS: atom_id res chain seq x y z
N MET A 1 6.42 -14.93 25.67
CA MET A 1 5.14 -14.63 25.02
C MET A 1 5.38 -14.00 23.66
N LYS A 2 4.71 -14.50 22.67
CA LYS A 2 4.93 -14.04 21.30
C LYS A 2 3.88 -13.00 20.90
N HIS A 3 4.33 -12.01 20.18
CA HIS A 3 3.46 -10.95 19.67
C HIS A 3 3.55 -10.91 18.14
N PRO A 4 2.95 -11.89 17.45
CA PRO A 4 3.05 -11.95 15.99
C PRO A 4 2.53 -10.69 15.30
N HIS A 5 1.53 -10.03 15.91
CA HIS A 5 1.01 -8.78 15.35
C HIS A 5 2.08 -7.70 15.30
N ARG A 6 3.05 -7.71 16.21
CA ARG A 6 4.12 -6.70 16.21
C ARG A 6 5.08 -6.91 15.06
N ALA A 7 5.39 -8.17 14.72
CA ALA A 7 6.22 -8.44 13.55
C ALA A 7 5.55 -7.94 12.28
N TRP A 8 4.24 -8.18 12.15
CA TRP A 8 3.48 -7.69 11.01
C TRP A 8 3.37 -6.17 11.01
N ALA A 9 3.26 -5.55 12.19
CA ALA A 9 3.25 -4.09 12.30
C ALA A 9 4.57 -3.50 11.82
N VAL A 10 5.70 -4.10 12.17
CA VAL A 10 7.02 -3.65 11.69
C VAL A 10 7.10 -3.78 10.17
N ALA A 11 6.63 -4.92 9.63
CA ALA A 11 6.62 -5.12 8.18
C ALA A 11 5.78 -4.05 7.50
N ALA A 12 4.61 -3.73 8.04
CA ALA A 12 3.73 -2.70 7.48
C ALA A 12 4.36 -1.31 7.56
N ALA A 13 5.03 -1.00 8.66
CA ALA A 13 5.71 0.29 8.82
C ALA A 13 6.85 0.45 7.81
N VAL A 14 7.67 -0.59 7.64
CA VAL A 14 8.74 -0.58 6.65
C VAL A 14 8.17 -0.42 5.24
N PHE A 15 7.11 -1.15 4.93
CA PHE A 15 6.44 -1.06 3.65
C PHE A 15 5.92 0.37 3.42
N GLY A 16 5.32 0.97 4.45
CA GLY A 16 4.79 2.34 4.37
C GLY A 16 5.88 3.37 4.13
N ILE A 17 6.97 3.28 4.90
CA ILE A 17 8.10 4.20 4.75
C ILE A 17 8.72 4.05 3.37
N ALA A 18 8.92 2.82 2.90
CA ALA A 18 9.47 2.58 1.58
C ALA A 18 8.54 3.12 0.48
N THR A 19 7.24 2.96 0.65
CA THR A 19 6.24 3.44 -0.30
C THR A 19 6.23 4.97 -0.36
N VAL A 20 6.29 5.66 0.79
CA VAL A 20 6.37 7.11 0.82
C VAL A 20 7.66 7.59 0.17
N ALA A 21 8.79 6.96 0.51
CA ALA A 21 10.08 7.36 -0.05
C ALA A 21 10.13 7.16 -1.57
N SER A 22 9.70 6.00 -2.05
CA SER A 22 9.75 5.73 -3.49
C SER A 22 8.72 6.56 -4.26
N GLY A 23 7.51 6.70 -3.72
CA GLY A 23 6.47 7.53 -4.32
C GLY A 23 6.86 9.00 -4.35
N GLY A 24 7.42 9.51 -3.26
CA GLY A 24 7.90 10.87 -3.19
C GLY A 24 9.02 11.13 -4.20
N ARG A 25 9.94 10.19 -4.32
CA ARG A 25 11.01 10.30 -5.32
C ARG A 25 10.45 10.31 -6.74
N ALA A 26 9.50 9.43 -7.04
CA ALA A 26 8.89 9.35 -8.37
C ALA A 26 8.15 10.64 -8.72
N LEU A 27 7.45 11.25 -7.75
CA LEU A 27 6.62 12.42 -7.99
C LEU A 27 7.41 13.74 -7.94
N PHE A 28 8.41 13.82 -7.08
CA PHE A 28 9.08 15.09 -6.77
C PHE A 28 10.59 15.08 -7.04
N GLY A 29 11.16 13.97 -7.47
CA GLY A 29 12.60 13.79 -7.65
C GLY A 29 13.16 14.34 -8.96
N GLY A 30 12.34 14.94 -9.82
CA GLY A 30 12.78 15.51 -11.07
C GLY A 30 12.80 14.53 -12.22
N GLU A 31 13.43 14.95 -13.33
CA GLU A 31 13.39 14.17 -14.58
C GLU A 31 14.05 12.80 -14.47
N GLN A 32 15.17 12.72 -13.77
CA GLN A 32 15.87 11.44 -13.62
C GLN A 32 15.01 10.43 -12.88
N ALA A 33 14.33 10.86 -11.82
CA ALA A 33 13.45 9.98 -11.06
C ALA A 33 12.25 9.57 -11.92
N ARG A 34 11.71 10.48 -12.71
CA ARG A 34 10.61 10.16 -13.62
C ARG A 34 11.02 9.17 -14.68
N ALA A 35 12.20 9.33 -15.24
CA ALA A 35 12.73 8.38 -16.24
C ALA A 35 12.89 6.99 -15.63
N ALA A 36 13.27 6.92 -14.35
CA ALA A 36 13.48 5.64 -13.68
C ALA A 36 12.19 4.83 -13.51
N VAL A 37 11.02 5.50 -13.40
CA VAL A 37 9.74 4.80 -13.25
C VAL A 37 9.06 4.49 -14.59
N GLY A 38 9.62 4.98 -15.70
CA GLY A 38 9.13 4.67 -17.04
C GLY A 38 7.71 5.14 -17.29
N GLN A 39 6.83 4.25 -17.75
CA GLN A 39 5.44 4.56 -18.08
C GLN A 39 4.50 4.37 -16.89
N ALA A 40 4.98 4.66 -15.69
CA ALA A 40 4.14 4.54 -14.50
C ALA A 40 2.90 5.44 -14.61
N VAL A 41 1.77 4.92 -14.16
CA VAL A 41 0.48 5.61 -14.26
C VAL A 41 0.37 6.64 -13.13
N GLY A 42 0.12 7.89 -13.49
CA GLY A 42 0.15 9.02 -12.55
C GLY A 42 -0.78 8.85 -11.35
N PHE A 43 -2.05 8.46 -11.59
CA PHE A 43 -2.98 8.34 -10.48
C PHE A 43 -2.59 7.21 -9.52
N VAL A 44 -1.95 6.15 -10.03
CA VAL A 44 -1.44 5.07 -9.17
C VAL A 44 -0.29 5.57 -8.31
N LEU A 45 0.62 6.37 -8.90
CA LEU A 45 1.74 6.95 -8.14
C LEU A 45 1.24 7.83 -7.00
N TRP A 46 0.28 8.70 -7.27
CA TRP A 46 -0.27 9.58 -6.25
C TRP A 46 -1.01 8.80 -5.16
N PHE A 47 -1.80 7.79 -5.57
CA PHE A 47 -2.48 6.94 -4.61
C PHE A 47 -1.47 6.22 -3.71
N ASN A 48 -0.43 5.61 -4.30
CA ASN A 48 0.56 4.87 -3.52
C ASN A 48 1.30 5.78 -2.55
N PHE A 49 1.64 6.99 -2.99
CA PHE A 49 2.31 7.94 -2.12
C PHE A 49 1.43 8.28 -0.90
N ALA A 50 0.18 8.64 -1.14
CA ALA A 50 -0.76 8.93 -0.07
C ALA A 50 -1.02 7.71 0.82
N ALA A 51 -1.18 6.53 0.19
CA ALA A 51 -1.43 5.30 0.92
C ALA A 51 -0.27 4.91 1.84
N GLY A 52 0.96 5.26 1.47
CA GLY A 52 2.12 4.98 2.31
C GLY A 52 1.98 5.59 3.70
N PHE A 53 1.43 6.79 3.80
CA PHE A 53 1.17 7.40 5.11
C PHE A 53 0.11 6.62 5.88
N ALA A 54 -0.93 6.14 5.19
CA ALA A 54 -1.95 5.30 5.82
C ALA A 54 -1.37 3.97 6.27
N TYR A 55 -0.42 3.42 5.54
CA TYR A 55 0.27 2.18 5.93
C TYR A 55 0.98 2.35 7.28
N VAL A 56 1.69 3.46 7.44
CA VAL A 56 2.39 3.74 8.68
C VAL A 56 1.40 3.91 9.84
N ALA A 57 0.32 4.65 9.59
CA ALA A 57 -0.72 4.84 10.61
C ALA A 57 -1.34 3.51 11.04
N ALA A 58 -1.68 2.65 10.06
CA ALA A 58 -2.24 1.33 10.35
C ALA A 58 -1.23 0.45 11.10
N ALA A 59 0.05 0.56 10.74
CA ALA A 59 1.11 -0.18 11.42
C ALA A 59 1.20 0.21 12.89
N LEU A 60 1.14 1.50 13.19
CA LEU A 60 1.16 1.97 14.56
C LEU A 60 -0.07 1.49 15.33
N GLY A 61 -1.24 1.53 14.70
CA GLY A 61 -2.46 1.00 15.30
C GLY A 61 -2.35 -0.48 15.61
N LEU A 62 -1.78 -1.25 14.70
CA LEU A 62 -1.60 -2.68 14.91
C LEU A 62 -0.59 -2.96 16.03
N TRP A 63 0.49 -2.19 16.07
CA TRP A 63 1.51 -2.36 17.11
C TRP A 63 0.89 -2.24 18.51
N TRP A 64 0.02 -1.27 18.70
CA TRP A 64 -0.64 -1.04 19.98
C TRP A 64 -1.99 -1.74 20.09
N ARG A 65 -2.33 -2.58 19.13
CA ARG A 65 -3.58 -3.36 19.11
C ARG A 65 -4.82 -2.47 19.25
N LYS A 66 -4.80 -1.35 18.54
CA LYS A 66 -5.96 -0.45 18.52
C LYS A 66 -7.11 -1.09 17.73
N VAL A 67 -8.32 -0.92 18.21
CA VAL A 67 -9.51 -1.48 17.57
C VAL A 67 -9.65 -1.02 16.13
N TRP A 68 -9.27 0.22 15.84
CA TRP A 68 -9.41 0.78 14.49
C TRP A 68 -8.37 0.23 13.49
N ALA A 69 -7.37 -0.51 13.96
CA ALA A 69 -6.34 -1.04 13.06
C ALA A 69 -6.91 -2.01 12.02
N ALA A 70 -7.86 -2.86 12.42
CA ALA A 70 -8.46 -3.82 11.49
C ALA A 70 -9.28 -3.14 10.38
N PRO A 71 -10.22 -2.25 10.71
CA PRO A 71 -10.94 -1.54 9.64
C PRO A 71 -10.03 -0.64 8.82
N ALA A 72 -8.96 -0.07 9.41
CA ALA A 72 -7.99 0.72 8.64
C ALA A 72 -7.27 -0.15 7.62
N ALA A 73 -6.78 -1.32 8.01
CA ALA A 73 -6.11 -2.23 7.09
C ALA A 73 -7.06 -2.72 5.99
N LEU A 74 -8.30 -3.01 6.35
CA LEU A 74 -9.31 -3.42 5.37
C LEU A 74 -9.60 -2.28 4.39
N ALA A 75 -9.72 -1.05 4.88
CA ALA A 75 -9.94 0.11 4.02
C ALA A 75 -8.80 0.30 3.04
N ILE A 76 -7.54 0.10 3.48
CA ILE A 76 -6.38 0.17 2.61
C ILE A 76 -6.46 -0.91 1.52
N ALA A 77 -6.81 -2.15 1.90
CA ALA A 77 -6.93 -3.24 0.92
C ALA A 77 -8.01 -2.94 -0.11
N LEU A 78 -9.17 -2.47 0.34
CA LEU A 78 -10.30 -2.16 -0.55
C LEU A 78 -9.99 -0.97 -1.45
N ALA A 79 -9.35 0.07 -0.92
CA ALA A 79 -8.97 1.23 -1.72
C ALA A 79 -7.94 0.83 -2.78
N THR A 80 -6.98 -0.02 -2.42
CA THR A 80 -5.98 -0.51 -3.37
C THR A 80 -6.64 -1.35 -4.45
N ALA A 81 -7.61 -2.18 -4.09
CA ALA A 81 -8.38 -2.98 -5.06
C ALA A 81 -9.15 -2.07 -6.03
N ALA A 82 -9.75 -0.99 -5.51
CA ALA A 82 -10.45 -0.02 -6.36
C ALA A 82 -9.50 0.66 -7.34
N ILE A 83 -8.31 1.04 -6.88
CA ILE A 83 -7.28 1.61 -7.75
C ILE A 83 -6.83 0.57 -8.77
N GLY A 84 -6.75 -0.70 -8.37
CA GLY A 84 -6.43 -1.80 -9.28
C GLY A 84 -7.45 -1.94 -10.40
N VAL A 85 -8.74 -1.78 -10.10
CA VAL A 85 -9.79 -1.79 -11.11
C VAL A 85 -9.64 -0.61 -12.06
N ALA A 86 -9.40 0.59 -11.52
CA ALA A 86 -9.17 1.78 -12.35
C ALA A 86 -7.95 1.60 -13.25
N PHE A 87 -6.88 1.02 -12.71
CA PHE A 87 -5.68 0.71 -13.48
C PHE A 87 -5.98 -0.29 -14.60
N ALA A 88 -6.75 -1.33 -14.33
CA ALA A 88 -7.14 -2.32 -15.34
C ALA A 88 -7.94 -1.66 -16.46
N VAL A 89 -8.88 -0.77 -16.13
CA VAL A 89 -9.63 -0.02 -17.14
C VAL A 89 -8.68 0.84 -17.99
N HIS A 90 -7.72 1.52 -17.34
CA HIS A 90 -6.72 2.32 -18.04
C HIS A 90 -5.94 1.48 -19.06
N VAL A 91 -5.48 0.30 -18.66
CA VAL A 91 -4.73 -0.60 -19.54
C VAL A 91 -5.60 -1.13 -20.68
N LEU A 92 -6.83 -1.55 -20.36
CA LEU A 92 -7.75 -2.10 -21.36
C LEU A 92 -8.21 -1.07 -22.39
N THR A 93 -8.15 0.21 -22.03
CA THR A 93 -8.50 1.29 -22.97
C THR A 93 -7.28 1.85 -23.69
N GLY A 94 -6.16 1.14 -23.63
CA GLY A 94 -4.96 1.49 -24.41
C GLY A 94 -3.95 2.38 -23.70
N GLY A 95 -4.11 2.63 -22.40
CA GLY A 95 -3.16 3.44 -21.65
C GLY A 95 -1.82 2.74 -21.46
N GLY A 96 -0.74 3.53 -21.45
CA GLY A 96 0.58 2.99 -21.16
C GLY A 96 0.72 2.61 -19.68
N TYR A 97 1.55 1.61 -19.41
CA TYR A 97 1.78 1.15 -18.05
C TYR A 97 3.08 0.39 -17.93
N GLU A 98 3.54 0.23 -16.70
CA GLU A 98 4.69 -0.62 -16.39
C GLU A 98 4.20 -1.96 -15.85
N PRO A 99 4.68 -3.09 -16.39
CA PRO A 99 4.25 -4.42 -15.91
C PRO A 99 4.48 -4.64 -14.41
N ARG A 100 5.53 -4.05 -13.85
CA ARG A 100 5.80 -4.17 -12.42
C ARG A 100 4.73 -3.53 -11.55
N THR A 101 3.96 -2.59 -12.10
CA THR A 101 2.82 -2.00 -11.38
C THR A 101 1.75 -3.06 -11.11
N VAL A 102 1.53 -3.97 -12.06
CA VAL A 102 0.58 -5.07 -11.88
C VAL A 102 0.97 -5.91 -10.66
N GLY A 103 2.23 -6.34 -10.63
CA GLY A 103 2.75 -7.13 -9.51
C GLY A 103 2.69 -6.37 -8.19
N ALA A 104 3.06 -5.08 -8.21
CA ALA A 104 3.04 -4.25 -7.01
C ALA A 104 1.63 -4.07 -6.45
N LEU A 105 0.64 -3.85 -7.32
CA LEU A 105 -0.75 -3.71 -6.87
C LEU A 105 -1.28 -5.02 -6.28
N LEU A 106 -1.00 -6.14 -6.94
CA LEU A 106 -1.42 -7.45 -6.44
C LEU A 106 -0.78 -7.75 -5.09
N LEU A 107 0.50 -7.46 -4.95
CA LEU A 107 1.21 -7.65 -3.68
C LEU A 107 0.59 -6.80 -2.57
N ARG A 108 0.30 -5.53 -2.87
CA ARG A 108 -0.30 -4.63 -1.89
C ARG A 108 -1.67 -5.09 -1.44
N ILE A 109 -2.50 -5.52 -2.39
CA ILE A 109 -3.83 -6.02 -2.06
C ILE A 109 -3.72 -7.25 -1.15
N ALA A 110 -2.87 -8.20 -1.53
CA ALA A 110 -2.69 -9.42 -0.76
C ALA A 110 -2.14 -9.13 0.65
N PHE A 111 -1.12 -8.28 0.73
CA PHE A 111 -0.50 -7.93 2.00
C PHE A 111 -1.49 -7.26 2.94
N TRP A 112 -2.23 -6.27 2.44
CA TRP A 112 -3.16 -5.52 3.30
C TRP A 112 -4.41 -6.32 3.65
N ALA A 113 -4.87 -7.23 2.77
CA ALA A 113 -5.92 -8.16 3.12
C ALA A 113 -5.47 -9.09 4.25
N TRP A 114 -4.23 -9.57 4.17
CA TRP A 114 -3.64 -10.37 5.24
C TRP A 114 -3.50 -9.58 6.54
N LEU A 115 -3.01 -8.35 6.45
CA LEU A 115 -2.87 -7.46 7.60
C LEU A 115 -4.22 -7.18 8.27
N ALA A 116 -5.28 -7.03 7.48
CA ALA A 116 -6.63 -6.85 8.01
C ALA A 116 -7.04 -8.06 8.86
N ARG A 117 -6.71 -9.26 8.38
CA ARG A 117 -6.98 -10.49 9.14
C ARG A 117 -6.16 -10.55 10.42
N VAL A 118 -4.88 -10.24 10.33
CA VAL A 118 -3.99 -10.21 11.51
C VAL A 118 -4.50 -9.22 12.54
N ALA A 119 -4.84 -8.01 12.09
CA ALA A 119 -5.34 -6.95 12.98
C ALA A 119 -6.68 -7.34 13.61
N TRP A 120 -7.56 -7.96 12.82
CA TRP A 120 -8.84 -8.42 13.31
C TRP A 120 -8.66 -9.41 14.46
N ARG A 121 -7.78 -10.38 14.26
CA ARG A 121 -7.50 -11.39 15.29
C ARG A 121 -6.81 -10.78 16.51
N ALA A 122 -5.91 -9.84 16.31
CA ALA A 122 -5.15 -9.22 17.41
C ALA A 122 -6.02 -8.32 18.27
N THR A 123 -7.08 -7.74 17.71
CA THR A 123 -7.90 -6.74 18.40
C THR A 123 -9.26 -7.27 18.85
N ARG A 124 -9.62 -8.49 18.46
CA ARG A 124 -10.91 -9.10 18.78
C ARG A 124 -10.74 -10.12 19.89
N ARG A 125 -10.58 -9.63 21.08
CA ARG A 125 -10.35 -10.49 22.22
C ARG A 125 -11.31 -10.23 23.34
#